data_757da11924eb38bb588a881c344b857a
#
_entry.id   757da11924eb38bb588a881c344b857a
#
_cell.length_a   1.000
_cell.length_b   1.000
_cell.length_c   1.000
_cell.angle_alpha   90.00
_cell.angle_beta   90.00
_cell.angle_gamma   90.00
#
_symmetry.space_group_name_H-M   'P 1'
#
loop_
_entity.id
_entity.type
_entity.pdbx_description
1 polymer ?
#
loop_
_entity_poly.entity_id
_entity_poly.type
_entity_poly.pdbx_seq_one_letter_code
_entity_poly.pdbx_strand_id
1 'polypeptide(L)'
;MIVARLSEYDRVVEVGIGRQSAVASGLADHGVDVVAVDVYDVPVPEGVVFVRDDVVARADVATRGDDASLGPYESVEAVYALNLPVELHRPTARVAHRAGADFLFTTLGYDEPSIPVRRESLAEDTLFVATDAPGSRRR
;
A
#
# COMPACT_ATOMS: atom_id res chain seq x y z
N MET A 1 5.62 -5.70 -14.79
CA MET A 1 5.47 -4.77 -14.11
C MET A 1 4.82 -4.79 -12.75
N ILE A 2 4.17 -3.71 -12.35
CA ILE A 2 3.67 -3.59 -10.97
C ILE A 2 2.65 -4.68 -10.65
N VAL A 3 1.69 -4.93 -11.55
CA VAL A 3 0.69 -5.98 -11.34
C VAL A 3 1.35 -7.34 -11.12
N ALA A 4 2.30 -7.69 -11.97
CA ALA A 4 2.99 -8.97 -11.83
C ALA A 4 3.72 -9.08 -10.49
N ARG A 5 4.38 -8.00 -10.07
CA ARG A 5 5.11 -7.99 -8.80
C ARG A 5 4.17 -8.14 -7.61
N LEU A 6 3.07 -7.39 -7.61
CA LEU A 6 2.11 -7.41 -6.51
C LEU A 6 1.23 -8.66 -6.51
N SER A 7 1.09 -9.34 -7.64
CA SER A 7 0.29 -10.57 -7.68
C SER A 7 0.95 -11.74 -6.95
N GLU A 8 2.16 -11.54 -6.44
CA GLU A 8 2.81 -12.51 -5.53
C GLU A 8 2.12 -12.57 -4.16
N TYR A 9 1.33 -11.56 -3.83
CA TYR A 9 0.58 -11.51 -2.56
C TYR A 9 -0.85 -11.99 -2.78
N ASP A 10 -1.46 -12.52 -1.74
CA ASP A 10 -2.86 -12.96 -1.80
C ASP A 10 -3.84 -11.86 -1.42
N ARG A 11 -3.45 -10.99 -0.50
CA ARG A 11 -4.31 -9.90 -0.02
C ARG A 11 -3.52 -8.62 0.15
N VAL A 12 -3.99 -7.55 -0.48
CA VAL A 12 -3.29 -6.26 -0.49
C VAL A 12 -4.26 -5.11 -0.23
N VAL A 13 -3.71 -3.99 0.23
CA VAL A 13 -4.44 -2.71 0.32
C VAL A 13 -3.72 -1.70 -0.56
N GLU A 14 -4.46 -1.01 -1.41
CA GLU A 14 -3.96 0.16 -2.12
C GLU A 14 -4.35 1.42 -1.38
N VAL A 15 -3.35 2.25 -1.03
CA VAL A 15 -3.57 3.54 -0.36
C VAL A 15 -3.65 4.64 -1.40
N GLY A 16 -4.74 5.43 -1.36
CA GLY A 16 -4.90 6.57 -2.23
C GLY A 16 -5.19 6.18 -3.67
N ILE A 17 -6.16 5.29 -3.88
CA ILE A 17 -6.44 4.78 -5.23
C ILE A 17 -6.84 5.89 -6.21
N GLY A 18 -7.57 6.92 -5.72
CA GLY A 18 -8.00 8.02 -6.57
C GLY A 18 -8.77 7.51 -7.78
N ARG A 19 -8.43 8.06 -8.94
CA ARG A 19 -9.09 7.71 -10.20
C ARG A 19 -8.29 6.71 -11.04
N GLN A 20 -7.12 6.29 -10.56
CA GLN A 20 -6.25 5.39 -11.32
C GLN A 20 -6.34 3.99 -10.74
N SER A 21 -7.24 3.20 -11.30
CA SER A 21 -7.58 1.89 -10.78
C SER A 21 -7.03 0.73 -11.62
N ALA A 22 -6.16 1.01 -12.59
CA ALA A 22 -5.68 -0.03 -13.50
C ALA A 22 -4.92 -1.15 -12.79
N VAL A 23 -4.07 -0.78 -11.82
CA VAL A 23 -3.30 -1.78 -11.07
C VAL A 23 -4.24 -2.63 -10.19
N ALA A 24 -5.15 -1.98 -9.47
CA ALA A 24 -6.12 -2.70 -8.64
C ALA A 24 -6.98 -3.65 -9.47
N SER A 25 -7.45 -3.18 -10.62
CA SER A 25 -8.23 -4.01 -11.54
C SER A 25 -7.43 -5.22 -12.03
N GLY A 26 -6.17 -4.99 -12.42
CA GLY A 26 -5.29 -6.07 -12.87
C GLY A 26 -5.04 -7.10 -11.78
N LEU A 27 -4.84 -6.64 -10.54
CA LEU A 27 -4.64 -7.55 -9.41
C LEU A 27 -5.89 -8.38 -9.14
N ALA A 28 -7.06 -7.76 -9.16
CA ALA A 28 -8.32 -8.49 -8.97
C ALA A 28 -8.51 -9.54 -10.06
N ASP A 29 -8.15 -9.20 -11.30
CA ASP A 29 -8.22 -10.15 -12.41
C ASP A 29 -7.28 -11.35 -12.22
N HIS A 30 -6.20 -11.17 -11.48
CA HIS A 30 -5.25 -12.24 -11.15
C HIS A 30 -5.62 -12.99 -9.87
N GLY A 31 -6.78 -12.73 -9.32
CA GLY A 31 -7.25 -13.43 -8.12
C GLY A 31 -6.71 -12.89 -6.81
N VAL A 32 -6.08 -11.71 -6.82
CA VAL A 32 -5.63 -11.06 -5.59
C VAL A 32 -6.81 -10.39 -4.92
N ASP A 33 -6.88 -10.52 -3.61
CA ASP A 33 -7.91 -9.86 -2.81
C ASP A 33 -7.47 -8.41 -2.54
N VAL A 34 -8.13 -7.45 -3.19
CA VAL A 34 -7.71 -6.04 -3.17
C VAL A 34 -8.72 -5.20 -2.43
N VAL A 35 -8.24 -4.48 -1.42
CA VAL A 35 -9.00 -3.41 -0.77
C VAL A 35 -8.34 -2.09 -1.16
N ALA A 36 -9.13 -1.15 -1.64
CA ALA A 36 -8.65 0.19 -1.99
C ALA A 36 -9.17 1.19 -0.96
N VAL A 37 -8.30 2.07 -0.51
CA VAL A 37 -8.69 3.12 0.43
C VAL A 37 -8.39 4.49 -0.15
N ASP A 38 -9.19 5.47 0.25
CA ASP A 38 -9.01 6.87 -0.11
C ASP A 38 -9.76 7.72 0.90
N VAL A 39 -9.34 8.96 1.07
CA VAL A 39 -10.05 9.90 1.94
C VAL A 39 -11.35 10.39 1.29
N TYR A 40 -11.43 10.30 -0.01
CA TYR A 40 -12.63 10.63 -0.77
C TYR A 40 -13.38 9.36 -1.16
N ASP A 41 -14.67 9.49 -1.35
CA ASP A 41 -15.49 8.39 -1.86
C ASP A 41 -15.27 8.31 -3.37
N VAL A 42 -14.62 7.25 -3.83
CA VAL A 42 -14.30 7.09 -5.25
C VAL A 42 -14.83 5.76 -5.77
N PRO A 43 -15.23 5.71 -7.05
CA PRO A 43 -15.65 4.44 -7.65
C PRO A 43 -14.45 3.53 -7.85
N VAL A 44 -14.66 2.22 -7.66
CA VAL A 44 -13.61 1.22 -7.87
C VAL A 44 -14.10 0.17 -8.86
N PRO A 45 -13.16 -0.53 -9.51
CA PRO A 45 -13.55 -1.58 -10.46
C PRO A 45 -14.17 -2.77 -9.77
N GLU A 46 -14.86 -3.58 -10.56
CA GLU A 46 -15.40 -4.84 -10.08
C GLU A 46 -14.28 -5.72 -9.54
N GLY A 47 -14.55 -6.39 -8.44
CA GLY A 47 -13.56 -7.25 -7.77
C GLY A 47 -12.70 -6.54 -6.76
N VAL A 48 -12.79 -5.22 -6.66
CA VAL A 48 -12.05 -4.41 -5.67
C VAL A 48 -13.05 -3.90 -4.64
N VAL A 49 -12.71 -4.06 -3.36
CA VAL A 49 -13.52 -3.53 -2.25
C VAL A 49 -13.00 -2.15 -1.88
N PHE A 50 -13.90 -1.18 -1.80
CA PHE A 50 -13.51 0.18 -1.39
C PHE A 50 -13.85 0.43 0.06
N VAL A 51 -12.91 1.01 0.80
CA VAL A 51 -13.12 1.48 2.17
C VAL A 51 -12.64 2.93 2.25
N ARG A 52 -13.49 3.83 2.67
CA ARG A 52 -13.08 5.21 2.90
C ARG A 52 -12.28 5.26 4.20
N ASP A 53 -11.02 5.67 4.11
CA ASP A 53 -10.11 5.70 5.25
C ASP A 53 -9.02 6.72 5.02
N ASP A 54 -8.49 7.26 6.12
CA ASP A 54 -7.38 8.20 6.10
C ASP A 54 -6.17 7.52 6.73
N VAL A 55 -5.13 7.28 5.94
CA VAL A 55 -3.94 6.57 6.41
C VAL A 55 -3.22 7.34 7.51
N VAL A 56 -3.28 8.69 7.50
CA VAL A 56 -2.66 9.49 8.55
C VAL A 56 -3.36 9.27 9.88
N ALA A 57 -4.69 9.30 9.86
CA ALA A 57 -5.48 9.04 11.06
C ALA A 57 -5.29 7.61 11.54
N ARG A 58 -5.21 6.66 10.61
CA ARG A 58 -5.00 5.25 10.94
C ARG A 58 -3.62 5.04 11.57
N ALA A 59 -2.59 5.72 11.05
CA ALA A 59 -1.25 5.67 11.61
C ALA A 59 -1.21 6.19 13.04
N ASP A 60 -1.99 7.24 13.31
CA ASP A 60 -2.10 7.83 14.64
C ASP A 60 -2.71 6.84 15.63
N VAL A 61 -3.76 6.16 15.22
CA VAL A 61 -4.38 5.09 16.01
C VAL A 61 -3.39 3.96 16.26
N ALA A 62 -2.65 3.57 15.22
CA ALA A 62 -1.68 2.45 15.30
C ALA A 62 -0.56 2.72 16.30
N THR A 63 -0.22 3.99 16.59
CA THR A 63 0.81 4.31 17.57
C THR A 63 0.33 4.28 19.01
N ARG A 64 -0.98 4.16 19.23
CA ARG A 64 -1.57 4.25 20.57
C ARG A 64 -1.54 2.95 21.37
N GLY A 65 -1.19 1.84 20.74
CA GLY A 65 -1.07 0.59 21.44
C GLY A 65 -1.54 -0.61 20.63
N ASP A 66 -1.38 -1.77 21.22
CA ASP A 66 -1.60 -3.05 20.55
C ASP A 66 -3.07 -3.34 20.26
N ASP A 67 -3.97 -2.72 21.01
CA ASP A 67 -5.41 -2.95 20.87
C ASP A 67 -6.05 -2.06 19.79
N ALA A 68 -5.27 -1.16 19.21
CA ALA A 68 -5.79 -0.25 18.19
C ALA A 68 -6.21 -1.01 16.94
N SER A 69 -7.40 -0.71 16.44
CA SER A 69 -7.89 -1.32 15.22
C SER A 69 -7.14 -0.78 14.00
N LEU A 70 -6.73 -1.66 13.12
CA LEU A 70 -6.10 -1.30 11.86
C LEU A 70 -7.11 -1.23 10.71
N GLY A 71 -8.39 -1.53 10.98
CA GLY A 71 -9.44 -1.43 9.99
C GLY A 71 -9.15 -2.24 8.73
N PRO A 72 -9.12 -1.58 7.54
CA PRO A 72 -8.92 -2.32 6.28
C PRO A 72 -7.54 -2.94 6.15
N TYR A 73 -6.58 -2.59 7.02
CA TYR A 73 -5.21 -3.10 6.93
C TYR A 73 -5.02 -4.40 7.71
N GLU A 74 -6.03 -4.86 8.43
CA GLU A 74 -5.90 -6.11 9.19
C GLU A 74 -5.79 -7.30 8.26
N SER A 75 -4.87 -8.19 8.56
CA SER A 75 -4.69 -9.45 7.83
C SER A 75 -4.26 -9.28 6.36
N VAL A 76 -3.66 -8.16 6.01
CA VAL A 76 -3.12 -7.98 4.65
C VAL A 76 -1.64 -8.36 4.63
N GLU A 77 -1.18 -8.82 3.47
CA GLU A 77 0.21 -9.21 3.26
C GLU A 77 1.06 -8.05 2.77
N ALA A 78 0.45 -7.12 2.04
CA ALA A 78 1.15 -5.96 1.53
C ALA A 78 0.24 -4.76 1.45
N VAL A 79 0.84 -3.60 1.69
CA VAL A 79 0.23 -2.30 1.46
C VAL A 79 1.00 -1.67 0.30
N TYR A 80 0.31 -1.17 -0.70
CA TYR A 80 0.99 -0.48 -1.79
C TYR A 80 0.33 0.85 -2.10
N ALA A 81 1.08 1.74 -2.71
CA ALA A 81 0.58 3.05 -3.10
C ALA A 81 1.31 3.52 -4.35
N LEU A 82 0.58 4.14 -5.25
CA LEU A 82 1.13 4.63 -6.52
C LEU A 82 1.21 6.15 -6.47
N ASN A 83 2.37 6.69 -6.84
CA ASN A 83 2.63 8.14 -6.82
C ASN A 83 2.32 8.73 -5.46
N LEU A 84 2.83 8.11 -4.41
CA LEU A 84 2.53 8.49 -3.03
C LEU A 84 3.26 9.76 -2.66
N PRO A 85 2.56 10.82 -2.21
CA PRO A 85 3.22 12.03 -1.75
C PRO A 85 4.17 11.75 -0.59
N VAL A 86 5.28 12.50 -0.55
CA VAL A 86 6.36 12.28 0.42
C VAL A 86 5.85 12.33 1.86
N GLU A 87 4.91 13.22 2.15
CA GLU A 87 4.36 13.38 3.50
C GLU A 87 3.56 12.17 3.96
N LEU A 88 3.17 11.28 3.05
CA LEU A 88 2.43 10.07 3.40
C LEU A 88 3.31 8.83 3.53
N HIS A 89 4.60 8.94 3.22
CA HIS A 89 5.51 7.78 3.29
C HIS A 89 5.59 7.21 4.70
N ARG A 90 5.86 8.06 5.70
CA ARG A 90 6.01 7.60 7.08
C ARG A 90 4.70 7.09 7.68
N PRO A 91 3.56 7.78 7.54
CA PRO A 91 2.31 7.24 8.07
C PRO A 91 1.94 5.90 7.46
N THR A 92 2.10 5.75 6.16
CA THR A 92 1.76 4.50 5.48
C THR A 92 2.69 3.38 5.92
N ALA A 93 4.00 3.66 6.04
CA ALA A 93 4.96 2.68 6.53
C ALA A 93 4.62 2.23 7.95
N ARG A 94 4.18 3.15 8.80
CA ARG A 94 3.81 2.83 10.18
C ARG A 94 2.62 1.88 10.23
N VAL A 95 1.60 2.14 9.42
CA VAL A 95 0.43 1.27 9.34
C VAL A 95 0.81 -0.12 8.82
N ALA A 96 1.60 -0.18 7.76
CA ALA A 96 2.05 -1.45 7.19
C ALA A 96 2.87 -2.24 8.20
N HIS A 97 3.80 -1.56 8.89
CA HIS A 97 4.63 -2.21 9.91
C HIS A 97 3.76 -2.80 11.01
N ARG A 98 2.79 -2.05 11.48
CA ARG A 98 1.88 -2.47 12.53
C ARG A 98 1.03 -3.66 12.09
N ALA A 99 0.65 -3.69 10.82
CA ALA A 99 -0.12 -4.79 10.24
C ALA A 99 0.72 -6.04 9.94
N GLY A 100 2.04 -5.93 10.03
CA GLY A 100 2.94 -7.03 9.65
C GLY A 100 3.03 -7.22 8.15
N ALA A 101 2.76 -6.17 7.38
CA ALA A 101 2.69 -6.21 5.93
C ALA A 101 3.92 -5.57 5.29
N ASP A 102 4.27 -6.04 4.10
CA ASP A 102 5.25 -5.36 3.26
C ASP A 102 4.65 -4.03 2.78
N PHE A 103 5.50 -3.05 2.55
CA PHE A 103 5.07 -1.77 2.01
C PHE A 103 5.86 -1.45 0.75
N LEU A 104 5.13 -1.30 -0.37
CA LEU A 104 5.71 -1.05 -1.68
C LEU A 104 5.03 0.17 -2.30
N PHE A 105 5.81 1.08 -2.88
CA PHE A 105 5.20 2.28 -3.44
C PHE A 105 6.02 2.86 -4.57
N THR A 106 5.39 3.74 -5.34
CA THR A 106 6.07 4.59 -6.31
C THR A 106 5.93 6.04 -5.85
N THR A 107 6.81 6.88 -6.37
CA THR A 107 6.75 8.32 -6.11
C THR A 107 6.44 9.07 -7.40
N LEU A 108 6.12 10.35 -7.28
CA LEU A 108 5.84 11.18 -8.43
C LEU A 108 7.13 11.86 -8.88
N GLY A 109 7.48 11.70 -10.16
CA GLY A 109 8.65 12.33 -10.73
C GLY A 109 9.93 11.90 -10.05
N TYR A 110 10.70 12.87 -9.55
CA TYR A 110 11.98 12.62 -8.91
C TYR A 110 11.91 12.69 -7.38
N ASP A 111 10.73 12.61 -6.80
CA ASP A 111 10.59 12.63 -5.35
C ASP A 111 11.34 11.45 -4.74
N GLU A 112 12.14 11.75 -3.72
CA GLU A 112 12.88 10.72 -3.01
C GLU A 112 12.09 10.20 -1.83
N PRO A 113 12.15 8.88 -1.55
CA PRO A 113 11.49 8.34 -0.37
C PRO A 113 12.00 8.98 0.93
N SER A 114 11.08 9.22 1.85
CA SER A 114 11.43 9.78 3.17
C SER A 114 11.66 8.69 4.22
N ILE A 115 11.65 7.43 3.82
CA ILE A 115 11.88 6.28 4.70
C ILE A 115 12.95 5.39 4.08
N PRO A 116 13.58 4.50 4.87
CA PRO A 116 14.53 3.54 4.31
C PRO A 116 13.85 2.58 3.36
N VAL A 117 14.43 2.44 2.17
CA VAL A 117 13.88 1.57 1.12
C VAL A 117 15.01 0.86 0.38
N ARG A 118 14.65 -0.23 -0.28
CA ARG A 118 15.42 -0.75 -1.40
C ARG A 118 14.63 -0.49 -2.68
N ARG A 119 15.32 -0.46 -3.80
CA ARG A 119 14.69 -0.17 -5.10
C ARG A 119 14.60 -1.42 -5.92
N GLU A 120 13.45 -1.60 -6.56
CA GLU A 120 13.26 -2.64 -7.56
C GLU A 120 12.95 -1.97 -8.88
N SER A 121 13.78 -2.18 -9.87
CA SER A 121 13.54 -1.64 -11.21
C SER A 121 12.59 -2.55 -11.96
N LEU A 122 11.48 -2.00 -12.39
CA LEU A 122 10.54 -2.67 -13.29
C LEU A 122 10.71 -2.07 -14.68
N ALA A 123 10.02 -2.59 -15.67
CA ALA A 123 10.24 -2.18 -17.06
C ALA A 123 10.12 -0.67 -17.28
N GLU A 124 9.14 -0.03 -16.63
CA GLU A 124 8.87 1.39 -16.81
C GLU A 124 8.80 2.17 -15.50
N ASP A 125 9.01 1.49 -14.36
CA ASP A 125 8.82 2.10 -13.05
C ASP A 125 9.94 1.71 -12.12
N THR A 126 10.15 2.53 -11.10
CA THR A 126 10.95 2.16 -9.94
C THR A 126 9.99 1.94 -8.78
N LEU A 127 10.04 0.73 -8.23
CA LEU A 127 9.25 0.37 -7.07
C LEU A 127 10.13 0.45 -5.84
N PHE A 128 9.67 1.15 -4.83
CA PHE A 128 10.37 1.26 -3.55
C PHE A 128 9.75 0.28 -2.57
N VAL A 129 10.60 -0.49 -1.90
CA VAL A 129 10.16 -1.47 -0.91
C VAL A 129 10.74 -1.05 0.44
N ALA A 130 9.87 -0.77 1.40
CA ALA A 130 10.30 -0.33 2.72
C ALA A 130 11.09 -1.45 3.41
N THR A 131 12.29 -1.11 3.89
CA THR A 131 13.18 -2.10 4.49
C THR A 131 12.89 -2.35 5.96
N ASP A 132 12.14 -1.45 6.60
CA ASP A 132 11.76 -1.62 8.00
C ASP A 132 10.49 -2.44 8.17
N ALA A 133 9.82 -2.81 7.09
CA ALA A 133 8.62 -3.64 7.16
C ALA A 133 8.99 -5.07 7.58
N PRO A 134 8.22 -5.70 8.48
CA PRO A 134 8.55 -7.05 8.94
C PRO A 134 8.72 -8.07 7.84
N GLY A 135 7.87 -8.02 6.80
CA GLY A 135 7.94 -8.97 5.70
C GLY A 135 9.20 -8.86 4.89
N SER A 136 9.71 -7.63 4.67
CA SER A 136 10.90 -7.42 3.84
C SER A 136 12.17 -7.93 4.49
N ARG A 137 12.21 -8.03 5.81
CA ARG A 137 13.39 -8.53 6.53
C ARG A 137 13.59 -10.02 6.40
N ARG A 138 12.60 -10.75 5.94
CA ARG A 138 12.64 -12.21 5.85
C ARG A 138 13.20 -12.70 4.52
N ARG A 139 13.57 -11.79 3.65
CA ARG A 139 14.00 -12.12 2.30
C ARG A 139 15.47 -11.89 2.07
#